data_48ef1db2de18bfcdd9cadc01c7638ba2
#
_entry.id   48ef1db2de18bfcdd9cadc01c7638ba2
#
_cell.length_a   1.000
_cell.length_b   1.000
_cell.length_c   1.000
_cell.angle_alpha   90.00
_cell.angle_beta   90.00
_cell.angle_gamma   90.00
#
_symmetry.space_group_name_H-M   'P 1'
#
loop_
_entity.id
_entity.type
_entity.pdbx_description
1 polymer ?
#
loop_
_entity_poly.entity_id
_entity_poly.type
_entity_poly.pdbx_seq_one_letter_code
_entity_poly.pdbx_strand_id
1 'polypeptide(L)'
;MFGLYTYYGGNVTARNVANEFPKFTLPEVKKLFRAFKLTKDSAWFPPHLGEELTEEELSQYRMNLKERAAFKYADARQERDFKNTINKMASEINKLKNFNGQFEEVLAKFVNENNIVTKQFPKVISSDKTVMIFLADMHIGAKVNDQALFDNHYDMGVVYKRMDQIISYFSKLDPFKRIVVVNVGDALDGMDNQTARRDHFIPQNMNNFEQLNNYVAAIKYLFHNMIVNKMASEYSYISVPCGNHDGAFGYAAAQLAASVLKLNYPQIETCVESKFYLRYDVGEFSYLVCHGKDEQFMRNGFKINLDDNTELKINQYIDSLGGLKPNINVVSGDLHNESMSRGKKFKYWKVGSFFGSSEYCMYGWGNTPAHVNYHIISDDILMNGTIELK
;
A
#
# COMPACT_ATOMS: atom_id res chain seq x y z
N MET A 1 -22.24 -54.64 -16.91
CA MET A 1 -22.19 -53.28 -16.30
C MET A 1 -22.57 -52.20 -17.30
N PHE A 2 -22.03 -52.23 -18.51
CA PHE A 2 -22.32 -51.23 -19.56
C PHE A 2 -23.77 -51.31 -20.06
N GLY A 3 -24.28 -52.53 -20.27
CA GLY A 3 -25.65 -52.74 -20.69
C GLY A 3 -26.72 -52.24 -19.70
N LEU A 4 -26.41 -52.34 -18.40
CA LEU A 4 -27.29 -51.79 -17.37
C LEU A 4 -27.31 -50.25 -17.37
N TYR A 5 -26.18 -49.62 -17.63
CA TYR A 5 -26.10 -48.16 -17.67
C TYR A 5 -26.88 -47.57 -18.83
N THR A 6 -26.84 -48.22 -20.02
CA THR A 6 -27.62 -47.85 -21.18
C THR A 6 -29.11 -48.19 -21.02
N TYR A 7 -29.40 -49.33 -20.37
CA TYR A 7 -30.78 -49.77 -20.13
C TYR A 7 -31.54 -48.83 -19.15
N TYR A 8 -30.88 -48.30 -18.14
CA TYR A 8 -31.50 -47.37 -17.14
C TYR A 8 -31.31 -45.87 -17.47
N GLY A 9 -30.97 -45.55 -18.69
CA GLY A 9 -30.94 -44.15 -19.15
C GLY A 9 -29.98 -43.23 -18.37
N GLY A 10 -28.89 -43.75 -17.81
CA GLY A 10 -27.88 -42.98 -17.15
C GLY A 10 -28.11 -42.71 -15.63
N ASN A 11 -29.24 -43.17 -15.08
CA ASN A 11 -29.61 -42.93 -13.67
C ASN A 11 -29.23 -44.06 -12.71
N VAL A 12 -28.30 -44.93 -13.08
CA VAL A 12 -27.89 -46.06 -12.26
C VAL A 12 -26.90 -45.64 -11.21
N THR A 13 -27.18 -45.89 -9.93
CA THR A 13 -26.27 -45.66 -8.83
C THR A 13 -25.28 -46.82 -8.63
N ALA A 14 -24.10 -46.55 -8.06
CA ALA A 14 -23.14 -47.61 -7.72
C ALA A 14 -23.74 -48.69 -6.78
N ARG A 15 -24.74 -48.32 -5.96
CA ARG A 15 -25.48 -49.25 -5.09
C ARG A 15 -26.41 -50.19 -5.88
N ASN A 16 -27.10 -49.69 -6.90
CA ASN A 16 -27.95 -50.52 -7.76
C ASN A 16 -27.12 -51.56 -8.50
N VAL A 17 -25.96 -51.16 -9.03
CA VAL A 17 -25.04 -52.08 -9.71
C VAL A 17 -24.45 -53.12 -8.76
N ALA A 18 -24.07 -52.73 -7.53
CA ALA A 18 -23.56 -53.69 -6.54
C ALA A 18 -24.61 -54.71 -6.11
N ASN A 19 -25.88 -54.33 -6.06
CA ASN A 19 -26.98 -55.24 -5.73
C ASN A 19 -27.25 -56.28 -6.84
N GLU A 20 -27.11 -55.90 -8.10
CA GLU A 20 -27.31 -56.80 -9.24
C GLU A 20 -26.09 -57.70 -9.54
N PHE A 21 -24.92 -57.29 -9.11
CA PHE A 21 -23.68 -58.05 -9.25
C PHE A 21 -23.02 -58.33 -7.90
N PRO A 22 -23.54 -59.31 -7.12
CA PRO A 22 -23.09 -59.58 -5.75
C PRO A 22 -21.64 -60.07 -5.66
N LYS A 23 -21.00 -60.33 -6.79
CA LYS A 23 -19.55 -60.67 -6.85
C LYS A 23 -18.65 -59.43 -6.61
N PHE A 24 -19.19 -58.22 -6.67
CA PHE A 24 -18.44 -57.00 -6.48
C PHE A 24 -18.92 -56.27 -5.21
N THR A 25 -18.00 -55.87 -4.37
CA THR A 25 -18.33 -55.07 -3.21
C THR A 25 -18.67 -53.62 -3.62
N LEU A 26 -19.48 -52.93 -2.84
CA LEU A 26 -19.83 -51.52 -3.10
C LEU A 26 -18.59 -50.57 -3.27
N PRO A 27 -17.47 -50.73 -2.52
CA PRO A 27 -16.25 -49.99 -2.78
C PRO A 27 -15.63 -50.26 -4.15
N GLU A 28 -15.61 -51.52 -4.60
CA GLU A 28 -15.12 -51.90 -5.94
C GLU A 28 -15.97 -51.32 -7.03
N VAL A 29 -17.28 -51.38 -6.89
CA VAL A 29 -18.23 -50.75 -7.83
C VAL A 29 -18.07 -49.24 -7.84
N LYS A 30 -17.88 -48.60 -6.68
CA LYS A 30 -17.56 -47.17 -6.61
C LYS A 30 -16.23 -46.82 -7.30
N LYS A 31 -15.21 -47.67 -7.19
CA LYS A 31 -13.95 -47.49 -7.92
C LYS A 31 -14.15 -47.59 -9.44
N LEU A 32 -14.89 -48.56 -9.87
CA LEU A 32 -15.28 -48.72 -11.27
C LEU A 32 -16.14 -47.54 -11.76
N PHE A 33 -17.10 -47.06 -10.95
CA PHE A 33 -17.91 -45.90 -11.27
C PHE A 33 -17.11 -44.61 -11.37
N ARG A 34 -16.07 -44.44 -10.52
CA ARG A 34 -15.14 -43.31 -10.64
C ARG A 34 -14.32 -43.37 -11.91
N ALA A 35 -13.79 -44.54 -12.25
CA ALA A 35 -13.10 -44.76 -13.51
C ALA A 35 -14.07 -44.55 -14.71
N PHE A 36 -15.31 -44.96 -14.56
CA PHE A 36 -16.38 -44.80 -15.58
C PHE A 36 -16.89 -43.38 -15.70
N LYS A 37 -16.95 -42.61 -14.61
CA LYS A 37 -17.29 -41.17 -14.65
C LYS A 37 -16.25 -40.36 -15.43
N LEU A 38 -15.00 -40.82 -15.45
CA LEU A 38 -13.95 -40.30 -16.34
C LEU A 38 -14.20 -40.59 -17.81
N THR A 39 -15.02 -41.62 -18.10
CA THR A 39 -15.37 -42.02 -19.47
C THR A 39 -16.79 -41.62 -19.90
N LYS A 40 -17.62 -41.04 -19.01
CA LYS A 40 -19.01 -40.70 -19.27
C LYS A 40 -19.23 -39.49 -20.18
N ASP A 41 -18.29 -38.60 -20.28
CA ASP A 41 -18.40 -37.45 -21.20
C ASP A 41 -17.95 -37.84 -22.58
N SER A 42 -18.61 -38.81 -23.19
CA SER A 42 -17.98 -39.12 -24.42
C SER A 42 -18.74 -40.00 -25.32
N ALA A 43 -18.87 -39.58 -26.37
CA ALA A 43 -18.63 -40.13 -27.68
C ALA A 43 -17.32 -40.99 -27.78
N TRP A 44 -16.98 -41.80 -26.74
CA TRP A 44 -15.68 -42.41 -26.50
C TRP A 44 -15.62 -43.90 -26.73
N PHE A 45 -16.73 -44.47 -27.07
CA PHE A 45 -16.73 -45.85 -27.50
C PHE A 45 -16.52 -45.88 -29.00
N PRO A 46 -15.51 -46.60 -29.44
CA PRO A 46 -15.45 -46.90 -30.86
C PRO A 46 -16.81 -47.48 -31.27
N PRO A 47 -17.37 -47.05 -32.39
CA PRO A 47 -18.70 -47.43 -32.82
C PRO A 47 -18.91 -48.95 -33.01
N HIS A 48 -17.86 -49.74 -32.89
CA HIS A 48 -17.88 -51.19 -33.08
C HIS A 48 -17.11 -51.91 -31.94
N LEU A 49 -17.79 -52.16 -30.84
CA LEU A 49 -17.30 -53.08 -29.81
C LEU A 49 -17.43 -54.50 -30.34
N GLY A 50 -16.38 -55.03 -30.97
CA GLY A 50 -16.34 -56.38 -31.52
C GLY A 50 -15.39 -56.57 -32.69
N GLU A 51 -14.87 -55.49 -33.24
CA GLU A 51 -13.84 -55.56 -34.29
C GLU A 51 -12.44 -55.39 -33.64
N GLU A 52 -11.48 -56.20 -34.04
CA GLU A 52 -10.09 -56.05 -33.61
C GLU A 52 -9.52 -54.76 -34.25
N LEU A 53 -9.24 -53.76 -33.43
CA LEU A 53 -8.59 -52.52 -33.84
C LEU A 53 -7.14 -52.80 -34.22
N THR A 54 -6.69 -52.21 -35.29
CA THR A 54 -5.28 -52.25 -35.68
C THR A 54 -4.39 -51.53 -34.64
N GLU A 55 -3.13 -51.86 -34.59
CA GLU A 55 -2.18 -51.20 -33.66
C GLU A 55 -2.10 -49.68 -33.85
N GLU A 56 -2.26 -49.19 -35.08
CA GLU A 56 -2.31 -47.77 -35.42
C GLU A 56 -3.56 -47.09 -34.85
N GLU A 57 -4.73 -47.69 -35.00
CA GLU A 57 -5.99 -47.20 -34.44
C GLU A 57 -5.98 -47.18 -32.92
N LEU A 58 -5.41 -48.20 -32.29
CA LEU A 58 -5.17 -48.27 -30.85
C LEU A 58 -4.22 -47.19 -30.38
N SER A 59 -3.16 -46.91 -31.11
CA SER A 59 -2.20 -45.84 -30.82
C SER A 59 -2.84 -44.47 -30.92
N GLN A 60 -3.59 -44.20 -31.97
CA GLN A 60 -4.31 -42.94 -32.16
C GLN A 60 -5.39 -42.75 -31.07
N TYR A 61 -6.08 -43.80 -30.70
CA TYR A 61 -7.07 -43.80 -29.63
C TYR A 61 -6.42 -43.46 -28.26
N ARG A 62 -5.25 -44.09 -27.95
CA ARG A 62 -4.49 -43.79 -26.72
C ARG A 62 -3.99 -42.33 -26.67
N MET A 63 -3.59 -41.81 -27.84
CA MET A 63 -3.15 -40.41 -27.95
C MET A 63 -4.29 -39.43 -27.70
N ASN A 64 -5.44 -39.65 -28.34
CA ASN A 64 -6.64 -38.85 -28.11
C ASN A 64 -7.13 -38.92 -26.66
N LEU A 65 -6.97 -40.06 -25.95
CA LEU A 65 -7.26 -40.19 -24.54
C LEU A 65 -6.37 -39.34 -23.68
N LYS A 66 -5.07 -39.34 -23.97
CA LYS A 66 -4.10 -38.51 -23.21
C LYS A 66 -4.34 -37.01 -23.39
N GLU A 67 -4.59 -36.56 -24.62
CA GLU A 67 -4.87 -35.16 -24.92
C GLU A 67 -6.13 -34.65 -24.23
N ARG A 68 -7.19 -35.43 -24.21
CA ARG A 68 -8.42 -35.02 -23.50
C ARG A 68 -8.29 -35.09 -21.99
N ALA A 69 -7.53 -36.06 -21.46
CA ALA A 69 -7.23 -36.07 -20.03
C ALA A 69 -6.42 -34.82 -19.61
N ALA A 70 -5.47 -34.38 -20.45
CA ALA A 70 -4.73 -33.16 -20.26
C ALA A 70 -5.62 -31.91 -20.32
N PHE A 71 -6.56 -31.88 -21.29
CA PHE A 71 -7.54 -30.79 -21.44
C PHE A 71 -8.47 -30.68 -20.21
N LYS A 72 -9.02 -31.80 -19.73
CA LYS A 72 -9.83 -31.82 -18.49
C LYS A 72 -9.06 -31.42 -17.26
N TYR A 73 -7.77 -31.77 -17.21
CA TYR A 73 -6.91 -31.38 -16.07
C TYR A 73 -6.61 -29.87 -16.10
N ALA A 74 -6.39 -29.31 -17.29
CA ALA A 74 -6.20 -27.88 -17.49
C ALA A 74 -7.46 -27.08 -17.12
N ASP A 75 -8.63 -27.52 -17.58
CA ASP A 75 -9.93 -26.91 -17.27
C ASP A 75 -10.24 -26.93 -15.76
N ALA A 76 -10.03 -28.08 -15.10
CA ALA A 76 -10.25 -28.20 -13.66
C ALA A 76 -9.25 -27.36 -12.84
N ARG A 77 -8.04 -27.14 -13.35
CA ARG A 77 -7.05 -26.25 -12.75
C ARG A 77 -7.48 -24.80 -12.91
N GLN A 78 -7.89 -24.40 -14.10
CA GLN A 78 -8.36 -23.05 -14.40
C GLN A 78 -9.60 -22.68 -13.56
N GLU A 79 -10.57 -23.61 -13.42
CA GLU A 79 -11.75 -23.43 -12.56
C GLU A 79 -11.37 -23.27 -11.08
N ARG A 80 -10.38 -24.04 -10.60
CA ARG A 80 -9.85 -23.92 -9.23
C ARG A 80 -9.17 -22.58 -9.00
N ASP A 81 -8.32 -22.17 -9.94
CA ASP A 81 -7.59 -20.91 -9.86
C ASP A 81 -8.56 -19.71 -9.90
N PHE A 82 -9.59 -19.78 -10.74
CA PHE A 82 -10.67 -18.79 -10.78
C PHE A 82 -11.45 -18.73 -9.46
N LYS A 83 -11.81 -19.87 -8.89
CA LYS A 83 -12.51 -19.94 -7.60
C LYS A 83 -11.66 -19.40 -6.46
N ASN A 84 -10.36 -19.68 -6.46
CA ASN A 84 -9.42 -19.14 -5.48
C ASN A 84 -9.30 -17.62 -5.60
N THR A 85 -9.26 -17.10 -6.84
CA THR A 85 -9.25 -15.66 -7.10
C THR A 85 -10.53 -14.99 -6.60
N ILE A 86 -11.70 -15.56 -6.88
CA ILE A 86 -12.98 -15.03 -6.36
C ILE A 86 -13.02 -15.06 -4.83
N ASN A 87 -12.55 -16.13 -4.19
CA ASN A 87 -12.51 -16.21 -2.73
C ASN A 87 -11.55 -15.18 -2.14
N LYS A 88 -10.41 -14.93 -2.79
CA LYS A 88 -9.47 -13.88 -2.38
C LYS A 88 -10.10 -12.50 -2.51
N MET A 89 -10.74 -12.20 -3.64
CA MET A 89 -11.48 -10.95 -3.84
C MET A 89 -12.63 -10.77 -2.83
N ALA A 90 -13.40 -11.81 -2.55
CA ALA A 90 -14.47 -11.77 -1.55
C ALA A 90 -13.91 -11.50 -0.13
N SER A 91 -12.76 -12.07 0.21
CA SER A 91 -12.07 -11.81 1.47
C SER A 91 -11.61 -10.36 1.55
N GLU A 92 -11.03 -9.82 0.48
CA GLU A 92 -10.61 -8.41 0.40
C GLU A 92 -11.80 -7.45 0.50
N ILE A 93 -12.90 -7.74 -0.19
CA ILE A 93 -14.15 -6.95 -0.08
C ILE A 93 -14.70 -6.98 1.34
N ASN A 94 -14.66 -8.12 2.02
CA ASN A 94 -15.12 -8.21 3.41
C ASN A 94 -14.20 -7.45 4.36
N LYS A 95 -12.88 -7.49 4.14
CA LYS A 95 -11.93 -6.65 4.91
C LYS A 95 -12.22 -5.17 4.71
N LEU A 96 -12.46 -4.72 3.46
CA LEU A 96 -12.82 -3.34 3.16
C LEU A 96 -14.17 -2.92 3.76
N LYS A 97 -15.18 -3.80 3.76
CA LYS A 97 -16.48 -3.52 4.40
C LYS A 97 -16.34 -3.39 5.91
N ASN A 98 -15.59 -4.28 6.55
CA ASN A 98 -15.31 -4.19 7.98
C ASN A 98 -14.53 -2.91 8.28
N PHE A 99 -13.54 -2.55 7.45
CA PHE A 99 -12.79 -1.31 7.57
C PHE A 99 -13.69 -0.08 7.49
N ASN A 100 -14.61 -0.02 6.50
CA ASN A 100 -15.52 1.12 6.37
C ASN A 100 -16.44 1.28 7.58
N GLY A 101 -17.03 0.19 8.12
CA GLY A 101 -17.85 0.25 9.32
C GLY A 101 -17.08 0.72 10.54
N GLN A 102 -15.87 0.24 10.70
CA GLN A 102 -14.97 0.64 11.77
C GLN A 102 -14.50 2.10 11.59
N PHE A 103 -14.27 2.52 10.36
CA PHE A 103 -13.89 3.90 10.01
C PHE A 103 -15.02 4.90 10.35
N GLU A 104 -16.27 4.54 10.05
CA GLU A 104 -17.43 5.35 10.43
C GLU A 104 -17.59 5.45 11.95
N GLU A 105 -17.33 4.39 12.70
CA GLU A 105 -17.35 4.38 14.16
C GLU A 105 -16.27 5.27 14.75
N VAL A 106 -15.04 5.18 14.22
CA VAL A 106 -13.92 6.06 14.61
C VAL A 106 -14.22 7.51 14.28
N LEU A 107 -14.80 7.80 13.12
CA LEU A 107 -15.23 9.14 12.73
C LEU A 107 -16.31 9.67 13.70
N ALA A 108 -17.34 8.88 13.98
CA ALA A 108 -18.42 9.27 14.88
C ALA A 108 -17.90 9.54 16.29
N LYS A 109 -17.02 8.66 16.81
CA LYS A 109 -16.36 8.84 18.10
C LYS A 109 -15.48 10.09 18.11
N PHE A 110 -14.71 10.31 17.07
CA PHE A 110 -13.83 11.46 16.94
C PHE A 110 -14.60 12.78 16.87
N VAL A 111 -15.72 12.81 16.15
CA VAL A 111 -16.62 13.98 16.07
C VAL A 111 -17.27 14.26 17.41
N ASN A 112 -17.71 13.23 18.13
CA ASN A 112 -18.39 13.36 19.42
C ASN A 112 -17.45 13.70 20.59
N GLU A 113 -16.22 13.16 20.60
CA GLU A 113 -15.24 13.42 21.67
C GLU A 113 -14.50 14.75 21.49
N ASN A 114 -14.42 15.27 20.29
CA ASN A 114 -13.88 16.60 20.04
C ASN A 114 -15.04 17.58 19.92
N ASN A 115 -15.36 18.31 20.98
CA ASN A 115 -16.11 19.56 20.84
C ASN A 115 -15.37 20.44 19.84
N ILE A 116 -15.79 20.38 18.56
CA ILE A 116 -15.13 21.08 17.45
C ILE A 116 -15.41 22.56 17.61
N VAL A 117 -14.54 23.23 18.34
CA VAL A 117 -14.52 24.69 18.37
C VAL A 117 -13.70 25.13 17.19
N THR A 118 -14.35 25.67 16.18
CA THR A 118 -13.68 26.30 15.05
C THR A 118 -12.77 27.42 15.56
N LYS A 119 -11.46 27.26 15.34
CA LYS A 119 -10.44 28.23 15.77
C LYS A 119 -9.98 29.05 14.60
N GLN A 120 -9.77 30.33 14.84
CA GLN A 120 -9.14 31.24 13.89
C GLN A 120 -7.63 31.24 14.07
N PHE A 121 -6.89 31.47 12.98
CA PHE A 121 -5.44 31.69 13.11
C PHE A 121 -5.17 33.01 13.86
N PRO A 122 -4.19 33.03 14.76
CA PRO A 122 -3.71 34.27 15.33
C PRO A 122 -3.09 35.14 14.23
N LYS A 123 -3.26 36.45 14.33
CA LYS A 123 -2.55 37.38 13.44
C LYS A 123 -1.05 37.28 13.65
N VAL A 124 -0.32 37.13 12.56
CA VAL A 124 1.14 36.96 12.57
C VAL A 124 1.73 37.95 11.55
N ILE A 125 2.79 38.64 11.96
CA ILE A 125 3.65 39.38 11.01
C ILE A 125 4.68 38.36 10.54
N SER A 126 4.54 37.93 9.28
CA SER A 126 5.36 36.89 8.70
C SER A 126 6.33 37.43 7.66
N SER A 127 7.40 36.68 7.42
CA SER A 127 8.25 36.84 6.24
C SER A 127 7.48 36.46 4.97
N ASP A 128 8.10 36.60 3.83
CA ASP A 128 7.60 36.11 2.52
C ASP A 128 7.94 34.64 2.27
N LYS A 129 8.69 33.99 3.16
CA LYS A 129 9.21 32.63 3.01
C LYS A 129 8.15 31.56 3.27
N THR A 130 8.16 30.53 2.45
CA THR A 130 7.42 29.29 2.69
C THR A 130 8.38 28.19 3.13
N VAL A 131 8.02 27.45 4.18
CA VAL A 131 8.75 26.23 4.54
C VAL A 131 7.91 24.99 4.20
N MET A 132 8.55 24.01 3.57
CA MET A 132 8.00 22.67 3.36
C MET A 132 8.72 21.69 4.30
N ILE A 133 7.96 20.97 5.11
CA ILE A 133 8.46 19.98 6.07
C ILE A 133 8.03 18.59 5.57
N PHE A 134 8.98 17.71 5.30
CA PHE A 134 8.72 16.38 4.73
C PHE A 134 8.65 15.34 5.84
N LEU A 135 7.45 14.87 6.16
CA LEU A 135 7.22 13.73 7.06
C LEU A 135 7.15 12.46 6.23
N ALA A 136 8.21 11.70 6.19
CA ALA A 136 8.28 10.41 5.52
C ALA A 136 8.45 9.30 6.56
N ASP A 137 7.91 8.13 6.25
CA ASP A 137 8.20 6.90 6.98
C ASP A 137 8.01 7.09 8.51
N MET A 138 6.81 7.54 8.91
CA MET A 138 6.47 7.70 10.32
C MET A 138 6.24 6.36 11.01
N HIS A 139 5.74 5.35 10.28
CA HIS A 139 5.52 4.00 10.78
C HIS A 139 4.83 3.95 12.15
N ILE A 140 3.77 4.74 12.35
CA ILE A 140 3.01 4.69 13.60
C ILE A 140 2.41 3.30 13.76
N GLY A 141 2.74 2.65 14.87
CA GLY A 141 2.39 1.26 15.13
C GLY A 141 3.53 0.27 14.96
N ALA A 142 4.70 0.72 14.49
CA ALA A 142 5.86 -0.14 14.39
C ALA A 142 6.29 -0.67 15.76
N LYS A 143 6.56 -1.97 15.81
CA LYS A 143 7.17 -2.61 16.96
C LYS A 143 8.67 -2.77 16.74
N VAL A 144 9.46 -2.10 17.55
CA VAL A 144 10.90 -2.27 17.56
C VAL A 144 11.26 -3.41 18.51
N ASN A 145 12.19 -4.25 18.10
CA ASN A 145 12.67 -5.34 18.92
C ASN A 145 13.70 -4.82 19.93
N ASP A 146 13.46 -5.08 21.22
CA ASP A 146 14.38 -4.68 22.33
C ASP A 146 15.77 -5.34 22.24
N GLN A 147 15.92 -6.37 21.40
CA GLN A 147 17.18 -7.07 21.12
C GLN A 147 17.88 -6.59 19.84
N ALA A 148 17.38 -5.51 19.21
CA ALA A 148 18.04 -4.92 18.06
C ALA A 148 19.45 -4.48 18.39
N LEU A 149 20.38 -4.63 17.43
CA LEU A 149 21.77 -4.19 17.56
C LEU A 149 21.92 -2.69 17.83
N PHE A 150 20.87 -1.92 17.62
CA PHE A 150 20.84 -0.48 17.78
C PHE A 150 19.60 -0.10 18.58
N ASP A 151 19.84 0.75 19.56
CA ASP A 151 18.82 1.27 20.47
C ASP A 151 17.87 2.21 19.69
N ASN A 152 16.81 1.66 19.13
CA ASN A 152 15.72 2.43 18.58
C ASN A 152 14.44 2.08 19.34
N HIS A 153 14.14 2.89 20.35
CA HIS A 153 12.85 2.82 21.02
C HIS A 153 11.84 3.67 20.26
N TYR A 154 10.67 3.11 19.95
CA TYR A 154 9.65 3.82 19.21
C TYR A 154 8.25 3.53 19.72
N ASP A 155 7.63 4.57 20.24
CA ASP A 155 6.24 4.61 20.71
C ASP A 155 5.65 6.01 20.50
N MET A 156 4.42 6.24 20.93
CA MET A 156 3.78 7.55 20.80
C MET A 156 4.47 8.65 21.64
N GLY A 157 5.13 8.31 22.74
CA GLY A 157 5.93 9.27 23.51
C GLY A 157 7.09 9.80 22.67
N VAL A 158 7.78 8.91 21.96
CA VAL A 158 8.84 9.28 21.01
C VAL A 158 8.29 10.10 19.84
N VAL A 159 7.13 9.71 19.28
CA VAL A 159 6.48 10.49 18.22
C VAL A 159 6.23 11.94 18.65
N TYR A 160 5.62 12.17 19.81
CA TYR A 160 5.36 13.52 20.31
C TYR A 160 6.66 14.27 20.63
N LYS A 161 7.64 13.63 21.25
CA LYS A 161 8.96 14.22 21.50
C LYS A 161 9.63 14.69 20.21
N ARG A 162 9.59 13.90 19.15
CA ARG A 162 10.12 14.26 17.83
C ARG A 162 9.35 15.42 17.19
N MET A 163 8.02 15.45 17.34
CA MET A 163 7.23 16.60 16.91
C MET A 163 7.57 17.87 17.68
N ASP A 164 7.80 17.77 18.98
CA ASP A 164 8.25 18.91 19.80
C ASP A 164 9.62 19.43 19.36
N GLN A 165 10.52 18.55 18.93
CA GLN A 165 11.81 18.97 18.37
C GLN A 165 11.63 19.77 17.07
N ILE A 166 10.74 19.33 16.17
CA ILE A 166 10.39 20.06 14.94
C ILE A 166 9.80 21.44 15.30
N ILE A 167 8.81 21.47 16.19
CA ILE A 167 8.17 22.70 16.65
C ILE A 167 9.22 23.64 17.28
N SER A 168 10.05 23.12 18.19
CA SER A 168 11.10 23.91 18.87
C SER A 168 12.13 24.45 17.88
N TYR A 169 12.47 23.69 16.83
CA TYR A 169 13.40 24.16 15.81
C TYR A 169 12.84 25.37 15.06
N PHE A 170 11.65 25.25 14.50
CA PHE A 170 11.05 26.29 13.68
C PHE A 170 10.55 27.49 14.51
N SER A 171 10.20 27.31 15.78
CA SER A 171 9.80 28.42 16.67
C SER A 171 10.91 29.42 16.97
N LYS A 172 12.17 29.05 16.71
CA LYS A 172 13.34 29.93 16.86
C LYS A 172 13.62 30.81 15.63
N LEU A 173 12.91 30.53 14.54
CA LEU A 173 13.03 31.27 13.28
C LEU A 173 11.94 32.34 13.20
N ASP A 174 12.17 33.35 12.37
CA ASP A 174 11.11 34.32 12.04
C ASP A 174 9.89 33.61 11.46
N PRO A 175 8.69 34.09 11.80
CA PRO A 175 7.46 33.48 11.28
C PRO A 175 7.43 33.47 9.74
N PHE A 176 7.02 32.33 9.21
CA PHE A 176 6.91 32.11 7.78
C PHE A 176 5.60 32.70 7.21
N LYS A 177 5.59 33.00 5.91
CA LYS A 177 4.34 33.22 5.19
C LYS A 177 3.48 31.98 5.27
N ARG A 178 4.08 30.80 4.97
CA ARG A 178 3.37 29.52 4.94
C ARG A 178 4.24 28.39 5.48
N ILE A 179 3.63 27.49 6.24
CA ILE A 179 4.18 26.19 6.57
C ILE A 179 3.38 25.12 5.83
N VAL A 180 4.05 24.32 5.02
CA VAL A 180 3.51 23.16 4.31
C VAL A 180 4.04 21.89 4.93
N VAL A 181 3.20 21.10 5.57
CA VAL A 181 3.57 19.78 6.05
C VAL A 181 3.19 18.76 4.97
N VAL A 182 4.19 18.03 4.51
CA VAL A 182 4.09 17.05 3.43
C VAL A 182 4.19 15.65 4.01
N ASN A 183 3.10 14.88 3.99
CA ASN A 183 3.17 13.44 4.26
C ASN A 183 3.65 12.73 2.99
N VAL A 184 4.84 12.13 3.07
CA VAL A 184 5.51 11.47 1.95
C VAL A 184 5.18 9.97 1.87
N GLY A 185 4.28 9.47 2.72
CA GLY A 185 3.84 8.06 2.77
C GLY A 185 4.46 7.28 3.92
N ASP A 186 4.03 6.04 4.08
CA ASP A 186 4.33 5.16 5.21
C ASP A 186 4.10 5.86 6.57
N ALA A 187 2.93 6.53 6.66
CA ALA A 187 2.47 7.17 7.87
C ALA A 187 2.17 6.16 8.98
N LEU A 188 1.61 5.01 8.58
CA LEU A 188 1.28 3.88 9.43
C LEU A 188 2.19 2.69 9.09
N ASP A 189 2.40 1.81 10.08
CA ASP A 189 3.29 0.66 9.87
C ASP A 189 2.67 -0.47 9.03
N GLY A 190 1.36 -0.45 8.84
CA GLY A 190 0.61 -1.42 8.04
C GLY A 190 -0.73 -1.76 8.65
N MET A 191 -1.40 -2.75 8.10
CA MET A 191 -2.72 -3.20 8.54
C MET A 191 -2.69 -4.68 8.91
N ASP A 192 -3.27 -5.05 10.07
CA ASP A 192 -3.36 -6.45 10.54
C ASP A 192 -2.00 -7.17 10.62
N ASN A 193 -0.96 -6.49 11.08
CA ASN A 193 0.43 -6.97 11.11
C ASN A 193 1.01 -7.33 9.74
N GLN A 194 0.58 -6.64 8.69
CA GLN A 194 1.04 -6.88 7.32
C GLN A 194 1.29 -5.56 6.59
N THR A 195 2.29 -5.56 5.71
CA THR A 195 2.49 -4.46 4.76
C THR A 195 1.47 -4.58 3.63
N ALA A 196 1.02 -3.45 3.10
CA ALA A 196 0.13 -3.40 1.94
C ALA A 196 0.79 -4.02 0.70
N ARG A 197 2.11 -3.88 0.61
CA ARG A 197 2.89 -4.45 -0.47
C ARG A 197 3.29 -5.89 -0.13
N ARG A 198 2.80 -6.86 -0.91
CA ARG A 198 3.15 -8.28 -0.85
C ARG A 198 2.75 -9.01 0.44
N ASP A 199 1.87 -8.43 1.25
CA ASP A 199 1.37 -9.03 2.49
C ASP A 199 2.52 -9.56 3.39
N HIS A 200 3.65 -8.82 3.50
CA HIS A 200 4.72 -9.19 4.41
C HIS A 200 4.26 -9.02 5.85
N PHE A 201 4.43 -10.07 6.65
CA PHE A 201 4.16 -9.99 8.08
C PHE A 201 5.19 -9.07 8.75
N ILE A 202 4.68 -8.09 9.50
CA ILE A 202 5.46 -7.20 10.35
C ILE A 202 4.81 -7.14 11.72
N PRO A 203 5.55 -7.31 12.81
CA PRO A 203 4.98 -7.17 14.15
C PRO A 203 4.63 -5.71 14.42
N GLN A 204 3.42 -5.46 14.90
CA GLN A 204 2.94 -4.13 15.27
C GLN A 204 2.68 -4.06 16.77
N ASN A 205 2.86 -2.89 17.37
CA ASN A 205 2.55 -2.64 18.78
C ASN A 205 1.17 -2.00 18.99
N MET A 206 0.46 -1.71 17.90
CA MET A 206 -0.87 -1.10 17.88
C MET A 206 -1.78 -1.85 16.91
N ASN A 207 -3.06 -1.96 17.24
CA ASN A 207 -4.05 -2.38 16.27
C ASN A 207 -4.34 -1.26 15.25
N ASN A 208 -5.10 -1.57 14.20
CA ASN A 208 -5.38 -0.64 13.11
C ASN A 208 -6.03 0.67 13.58
N PHE A 209 -6.93 0.61 14.58
CA PHE A 209 -7.60 1.80 15.11
C PHE A 209 -6.66 2.67 15.91
N GLU A 210 -5.82 2.05 16.71
CA GLU A 210 -4.82 2.76 17.51
C GLU A 210 -3.84 3.47 16.58
N GLN A 211 -3.36 2.82 15.53
CA GLN A 211 -2.50 3.45 14.51
C GLN A 211 -3.18 4.67 13.89
N LEU A 212 -4.42 4.49 13.41
CA LEU A 212 -5.20 5.55 12.76
C LEU A 212 -5.43 6.75 13.69
N ASN A 213 -5.93 6.50 14.90
CA ASN A 213 -6.22 7.54 15.87
C ASN A 213 -4.95 8.27 16.31
N ASN A 214 -3.88 7.55 16.56
CA ASN A 214 -2.61 8.12 16.98
C ASN A 214 -1.96 8.97 15.89
N TYR A 215 -2.04 8.55 14.63
CA TYR A 215 -1.58 9.38 13.50
C TYR A 215 -2.35 10.69 13.42
N VAL A 216 -3.69 10.63 13.43
CA VAL A 216 -4.54 11.82 13.36
C VAL A 216 -4.28 12.76 14.53
N ALA A 217 -4.15 12.19 15.74
CA ALA A 217 -3.84 12.97 16.96
C ALA A 217 -2.46 13.64 16.86
N ALA A 218 -1.47 12.93 16.34
CA ALA A 218 -0.10 13.45 16.16
C ALA A 218 -0.06 14.61 15.12
N ILE A 219 -0.72 14.45 13.97
CA ILE A 219 -0.81 15.52 12.96
C ILE A 219 -1.58 16.74 13.52
N LYS A 220 -2.69 16.51 14.22
CA LYS A 220 -3.44 17.57 14.90
C LYS A 220 -2.56 18.29 15.94
N TYR A 221 -1.80 17.55 16.73
CA TYR A 221 -0.86 18.09 17.72
C TYR A 221 0.19 19.00 17.08
N LEU A 222 0.83 18.55 16.01
CA LEU A 222 1.83 19.30 15.28
C LEU A 222 1.26 20.65 14.78
N PHE A 223 0.15 20.61 14.06
CA PHE A 223 -0.48 21.84 13.53
C PHE A 223 -0.96 22.77 14.64
N HIS A 224 -1.61 22.21 15.68
CA HIS A 224 -2.09 23.01 16.80
C HIS A 224 -0.96 23.82 17.42
N ASN A 225 0.16 23.17 17.73
CA ASN A 225 1.29 23.84 18.38
C ASN A 225 1.99 24.83 17.43
N MET A 226 2.15 24.53 16.15
CA MET A 226 2.67 25.49 15.17
C MET A 226 1.81 26.76 15.10
N ILE A 227 0.48 26.60 15.11
CA ILE A 227 -0.48 27.70 15.05
C ILE A 227 -0.47 28.52 16.34
N VAL A 228 -0.50 27.88 17.50
CA VAL A 228 -0.48 28.56 18.80
C VAL A 228 0.82 29.34 19.01
N ASN A 229 1.93 28.79 18.56
CA ASN A 229 3.25 29.45 18.61
C ASN A 229 3.43 30.49 17.49
N LYS A 230 2.39 30.77 16.67
CA LYS A 230 2.39 31.80 15.62
C LYS A 230 3.54 31.66 14.61
N MET A 231 3.85 30.44 14.21
CA MET A 231 5.02 30.13 13.39
C MET A 231 4.82 30.50 11.91
N ALA A 232 3.58 30.69 11.46
CA ALA A 232 3.27 31.14 10.10
C ALA A 232 1.91 31.84 10.03
N SER A 233 1.67 32.56 8.93
CA SER A 233 0.36 33.15 8.61
C SER A 233 -0.59 32.15 7.96
N GLU A 234 -0.04 31.18 7.22
CA GLU A 234 -0.78 30.18 6.46
C GLU A 234 -0.23 28.78 6.73
N TYR A 235 -1.12 27.78 6.67
CA TYR A 235 -0.74 26.39 6.90
C TYR A 235 -1.38 25.48 5.86
N SER A 236 -0.61 24.52 5.36
CA SER A 236 -1.08 23.51 4.40
C SER A 236 -0.68 22.13 4.87
N TYR A 237 -1.59 21.16 4.76
CA TYR A 237 -1.33 19.74 4.90
C TYR A 237 -1.53 19.06 3.56
N ILE A 238 -0.47 18.48 3.01
CA ILE A 238 -0.51 17.78 1.74
C ILE A 238 0.03 16.37 1.90
N SER A 239 -0.54 15.41 1.18
CA SER A 239 -0.18 14.00 1.33
C SER A 239 -0.15 13.29 -0.01
N VAL A 240 0.86 12.46 -0.22
CA VAL A 240 0.81 11.39 -1.22
C VAL A 240 -0.28 10.37 -0.84
N PRO A 241 -0.79 9.54 -1.79
CA PRO A 241 -1.90 8.64 -1.49
C PRO A 241 -1.53 7.55 -0.48
N CYS A 242 -0.31 7.03 -0.52
CA CYS A 242 0.12 5.93 0.34
C CYS A 242 1.61 5.65 0.22
N GLY A 243 2.11 4.81 1.13
CA GLY A 243 3.39 4.14 1.03
C GLY A 243 3.23 2.64 0.71
N ASN A 244 4.33 1.91 0.82
CA ASN A 244 4.33 0.46 0.59
C ASN A 244 3.93 -0.35 1.83
N HIS A 245 4.02 0.23 3.02
CA HIS A 245 3.54 -0.37 4.26
C HIS A 245 2.04 -0.18 4.44
N ASP A 246 1.57 1.02 4.33
CA ASP A 246 0.22 1.42 4.74
C ASP A 246 -0.83 1.37 3.61
N GLY A 247 -0.45 1.50 2.34
CA GLY A 247 -1.36 1.37 1.21
C GLY A 247 -2.64 2.20 1.34
N ALA A 248 -3.79 1.58 1.04
CA ALA A 248 -5.09 2.24 1.16
C ALA A 248 -5.42 2.70 2.59
N PHE A 249 -4.83 2.05 3.60
CA PHE A 249 -4.98 2.44 5.00
C PHE A 249 -4.29 3.78 5.28
N GLY A 250 -3.09 4.01 4.73
CA GLY A 250 -2.40 5.29 4.78
C GLY A 250 -3.19 6.41 4.11
N TYR A 251 -3.82 6.12 2.94
CA TYR A 251 -4.71 7.08 2.29
C TYR A 251 -5.89 7.48 3.18
N ALA A 252 -6.54 6.51 3.80
CA ALA A 252 -7.66 6.78 4.71
C ALA A 252 -7.21 7.60 5.93
N ALA A 253 -6.04 7.29 6.50
CA ALA A 253 -5.47 8.04 7.61
C ALA A 253 -5.17 9.50 7.23
N ALA A 254 -4.58 9.72 6.06
CA ALA A 254 -4.30 11.06 5.56
C ALA A 254 -5.59 11.87 5.31
N GLN A 255 -6.62 11.25 4.72
CA GLN A 255 -7.94 11.88 4.51
C GLN A 255 -8.60 12.24 5.84
N LEU A 256 -8.53 11.37 6.84
CA LEU A 256 -9.08 11.64 8.16
C LEU A 256 -8.32 12.79 8.85
N ALA A 257 -6.99 12.79 8.80
CA ALA A 257 -6.17 13.87 9.33
C ALA A 257 -6.51 15.21 8.67
N ALA A 258 -6.63 15.25 7.34
CA ALA A 258 -7.04 16.43 6.58
C ALA A 258 -8.42 16.94 7.01
N SER A 259 -9.38 16.03 7.16
CA SER A 259 -10.75 16.37 7.60
C SER A 259 -10.77 16.95 9.00
N VAL A 260 -10.04 16.35 9.94
CA VAL A 260 -9.93 16.80 11.32
C VAL A 260 -9.25 18.17 11.41
N LEU A 261 -8.20 18.40 10.64
CA LEU A 261 -7.54 19.70 10.55
C LEU A 261 -8.52 20.77 10.04
N LYS A 262 -9.27 20.49 8.96
CA LYS A 262 -10.28 21.39 8.41
C LYS A 262 -11.40 21.74 9.40
N LEU A 263 -11.85 20.74 10.17
CA LEU A 263 -12.88 20.96 11.19
C LEU A 263 -12.38 21.89 12.31
N ASN A 264 -11.13 21.73 12.75
CA ASN A 264 -10.55 22.56 13.81
C ASN A 264 -10.10 23.94 13.30
N TYR A 265 -9.58 23.98 12.08
CA TYR A 265 -9.02 25.17 11.44
C TYR A 265 -9.41 25.23 9.97
N PRO A 266 -10.58 25.78 9.63
CA PRO A 266 -11.08 25.81 8.23
C PRO A 266 -10.14 26.51 7.24
N GLN A 267 -9.24 27.35 7.73
CA GLN A 267 -8.25 28.08 6.91
C GLN A 267 -7.08 27.19 6.46
N ILE A 268 -6.86 26.02 7.07
CA ILE A 268 -5.80 25.10 6.63
C ILE A 268 -6.13 24.63 5.21
N GLU A 269 -5.20 24.82 4.29
CA GLU A 269 -5.26 24.16 3.00
C GLU A 269 -4.95 22.67 3.16
N THR A 270 -5.78 21.80 2.57
CA THR A 270 -5.54 20.37 2.60
C THR A 270 -5.64 19.76 1.21
N CYS A 271 -4.68 18.90 0.87
CA CYS A 271 -4.68 18.12 -0.36
C CYS A 271 -4.17 16.71 -0.07
N VAL A 272 -5.01 15.71 -0.24
CA VAL A 272 -4.61 14.29 -0.20
C VAL A 272 -4.77 13.75 -1.61
N GLU A 273 -3.64 13.48 -2.26
CA GLU A 273 -3.65 13.05 -3.66
C GLU A 273 -4.12 11.59 -3.77
N SER A 274 -4.85 11.30 -4.83
CA SER A 274 -5.27 9.94 -5.17
C SER A 274 -4.40 9.30 -6.26
N LYS A 275 -3.57 10.11 -6.92
CA LYS A 275 -2.62 9.67 -7.94
C LYS A 275 -1.26 9.43 -7.30
N PHE A 276 -0.45 8.63 -7.95
CA PHE A 276 0.88 8.25 -7.47
C PHE A 276 1.78 9.44 -7.11
N TYR A 277 1.79 10.50 -7.92
CA TYR A 277 2.52 11.73 -7.66
C TYR A 277 1.58 12.84 -7.18
N LEU A 278 1.91 13.40 -6.02
CA LEU A 278 1.39 14.70 -5.60
C LEU A 278 2.18 15.80 -6.32
N ARG A 279 1.48 16.71 -6.99
CA ARG A 279 2.06 17.96 -7.48
C ARG A 279 1.70 19.13 -6.55
N TYR A 280 2.69 19.90 -6.17
CA TYR A 280 2.51 21.12 -5.39
C TYR A 280 3.47 22.21 -5.86
N ASP A 281 2.95 23.40 -6.16
CA ASP A 281 3.73 24.53 -6.68
C ASP A 281 3.91 25.58 -5.59
N VAL A 282 5.14 26.07 -5.40
CA VAL A 282 5.50 27.13 -4.44
C VAL A 282 6.49 28.08 -5.10
N GLY A 283 6.13 29.38 -5.24
CA GLY A 283 6.96 30.34 -5.95
C GLY A 283 7.31 29.87 -7.35
N GLU A 284 8.58 29.87 -7.70
CA GLU A 284 9.11 29.38 -8.98
C GLU A 284 9.48 27.89 -8.96
N PHE A 285 8.97 27.12 -7.98
CA PHE A 285 9.26 25.70 -7.82
C PHE A 285 8.01 24.84 -8.01
N SER A 286 8.15 23.75 -8.75
CA SER A 286 7.19 22.63 -8.78
C SER A 286 7.76 21.45 -8.00
N TYR A 287 6.98 20.93 -7.09
CA TYR A 287 7.29 19.71 -6.36
C TYR A 287 6.45 18.55 -6.90
N LEU A 288 7.12 17.46 -7.24
CA LEU A 288 6.53 16.18 -7.56
C LEU A 288 6.91 15.22 -6.44
N VAL A 289 5.96 14.91 -5.56
CA VAL A 289 6.21 14.11 -4.37
C VAL A 289 5.58 12.74 -4.55
N CYS A 290 6.32 11.69 -4.23
CA CYS A 290 5.83 10.31 -4.16
C CYS A 290 6.45 9.63 -2.95
N HIS A 291 5.91 8.47 -2.53
CA HIS A 291 6.56 7.74 -1.45
C HIS A 291 7.93 7.18 -1.89
N GLY A 292 8.02 6.61 -3.05
CA GLY A 292 9.30 6.08 -3.56
C GLY A 292 9.11 5.03 -4.62
N LYS A 293 8.38 3.97 -4.32
CA LYS A 293 8.15 2.90 -5.28
C LYS A 293 6.79 3.01 -5.92
N ASP A 294 6.79 3.23 -7.24
CA ASP A 294 5.66 2.92 -8.10
C ASP A 294 6.00 1.67 -8.92
N GLU A 295 5.16 0.67 -8.80
CA GLU A 295 5.32 -0.56 -9.56
C GLU A 295 5.10 -0.36 -11.06
N GLN A 296 4.35 0.66 -11.46
CA GLN A 296 4.06 0.96 -12.86
C GLN A 296 5.08 1.89 -13.51
N PHE A 297 5.47 2.97 -12.84
CA PHE A 297 6.30 4.03 -13.40
C PHE A 297 7.77 3.99 -12.97
N MET A 298 8.02 3.74 -11.69
CA MET A 298 9.34 3.84 -11.08
C MET A 298 9.80 2.54 -10.42
N ARG A 299 9.71 1.43 -11.14
CA ARG A 299 10.18 0.11 -10.68
C ARG A 299 11.57 0.11 -10.05
N ASN A 300 12.37 1.11 -10.36
CA ASN A 300 13.74 1.27 -9.87
C ASN A 300 13.89 2.42 -8.86
N GLY A 301 12.81 2.99 -8.35
CA GLY A 301 12.81 4.11 -7.39
C GLY A 301 13.50 3.82 -6.05
N PHE A 302 13.90 2.57 -5.81
CA PHE A 302 14.68 2.15 -4.65
C PHE A 302 16.15 2.51 -4.66
N LYS A 303 16.66 3.16 -5.68
CA LYS A 303 18.08 3.48 -5.71
C LYS A 303 18.33 4.77 -4.96
N ILE A 304 19.26 4.72 -4.02
CA ILE A 304 19.74 5.90 -3.30
C ILE A 304 20.21 6.97 -4.28
N ASN A 305 20.85 6.54 -5.36
CA ASN A 305 21.31 7.42 -6.42
C ASN A 305 20.43 7.34 -7.65
N LEU A 306 20.20 8.49 -8.29
CA LEU A 306 19.50 8.60 -9.56
C LEU A 306 20.33 7.95 -10.66
N ASP A 307 19.83 6.86 -11.24
CA ASP A 307 20.43 6.24 -12.42
C ASP A 307 19.77 6.73 -13.72
N ASP A 308 20.45 6.50 -14.85
CA ASP A 308 20.00 6.98 -16.18
C ASP A 308 18.58 6.52 -16.53
N ASN A 309 18.21 5.30 -16.14
CA ASN A 309 16.89 4.74 -16.45
C ASN A 309 15.79 5.41 -15.61
N THR A 310 16.05 5.65 -14.33
CA THR A 310 15.14 6.38 -13.45
C THR A 310 15.03 7.84 -13.89
N GLU A 311 16.14 8.47 -14.25
CA GLU A 311 16.14 9.83 -14.78
C GLU A 311 15.33 9.93 -16.07
N LEU A 312 15.48 8.99 -17.00
CA LEU A 312 14.72 8.97 -18.24
C LEU A 312 13.20 8.89 -17.98
N LYS A 313 12.78 8.02 -17.08
CA LYS A 313 11.36 7.87 -16.72
C LYS A 313 10.80 9.12 -16.07
N ILE A 314 11.52 9.73 -15.15
CA ILE A 314 11.10 10.98 -14.49
C ILE A 314 11.02 12.10 -15.55
N ASN A 315 11.97 12.22 -16.45
CA ASN A 315 11.92 13.20 -17.54
C ASN A 315 10.71 13.00 -18.45
N GLN A 316 10.39 11.75 -18.83
CA GLN A 316 9.18 11.44 -19.61
C GLN A 316 7.90 11.83 -18.88
N TYR A 317 7.85 11.59 -17.57
CA TYR A 317 6.72 11.99 -16.75
C TYR A 317 6.59 13.52 -16.67
N ILE A 318 7.70 14.23 -16.42
CA ILE A 318 7.75 15.71 -16.42
C ILE A 318 7.27 16.26 -17.75
N ASP A 319 7.71 15.68 -18.88
CA ASP A 319 7.30 16.12 -20.22
C ASP A 319 5.81 15.89 -20.50
N SER A 320 5.20 14.92 -19.84
CA SER A 320 3.75 14.68 -19.93
C SER A 320 2.92 15.65 -19.10
N LEU A 321 3.52 16.30 -18.10
CA LEU A 321 2.87 17.27 -17.24
C LEU A 321 2.98 18.68 -17.82
N GLY A 322 1.86 19.29 -18.17
CA GLY A 322 1.85 20.70 -18.57
C GLY A 322 1.98 21.66 -17.39
N GLY A 323 2.51 22.87 -17.63
CA GLY A 323 2.44 24.01 -16.71
C GLY A 323 3.28 23.88 -15.44
N LEU A 324 4.38 23.11 -15.45
CA LEU A 324 5.34 23.08 -14.36
C LEU A 324 6.15 24.37 -14.29
N LYS A 325 6.55 24.74 -13.08
CA LYS A 325 7.46 25.85 -12.83
C LYS A 325 8.88 25.51 -13.31
N PRO A 326 9.75 26.53 -13.54
CA PRO A 326 11.12 26.29 -14.07
C PRO A 326 11.97 25.38 -13.19
N ASN A 327 11.79 25.47 -11.86
CA ASN A 327 12.58 24.70 -10.90
C ASN A 327 11.81 23.48 -10.41
N ILE A 328 12.11 22.30 -10.96
CA ILE A 328 11.41 21.07 -10.62
C ILE A 328 12.18 20.32 -9.54
N ASN A 329 11.48 19.94 -8.48
CA ASN A 329 11.95 19.09 -7.40
C ASN A 329 11.12 17.81 -7.35
N VAL A 330 11.77 16.67 -7.45
CA VAL A 330 11.17 15.35 -7.23
C VAL A 330 11.58 14.89 -5.84
N VAL A 331 10.61 14.56 -5.00
CA VAL A 331 10.84 14.17 -3.59
C VAL A 331 10.27 12.77 -3.35
N SER A 332 11.04 11.93 -2.65
CA SER A 332 10.58 10.58 -2.27
C SER A 332 11.14 10.15 -0.90
N GLY A 333 10.41 9.26 -0.22
CA GLY A 333 10.79 8.56 1.02
C GLY A 333 11.29 7.12 0.77
N ASP A 334 10.73 6.13 1.51
CA ASP A 334 10.87 4.66 1.39
C ASP A 334 12.22 4.08 1.86
N LEU A 335 13.34 4.75 1.63
CA LEU A 335 14.67 4.18 1.93
C LEU A 335 15.27 4.62 3.26
N HIS A 336 14.55 5.43 4.02
CA HIS A 336 14.98 5.97 5.32
C HIS A 336 16.31 6.75 5.30
N ASN A 337 16.89 6.98 4.12
CA ASN A 337 18.16 7.68 3.91
C ASN A 337 17.96 8.95 3.09
N GLU A 338 18.59 10.04 3.53
CA GLU A 338 18.59 11.27 2.74
C GLU A 338 19.65 11.26 1.64
N SER A 339 19.30 11.78 0.51
CA SER A 339 20.26 12.08 -0.55
C SER A 339 19.71 13.12 -1.53
N MET A 340 20.60 13.79 -2.24
CA MET A 340 20.22 14.69 -3.31
C MET A 340 21.04 14.36 -4.56
N SER A 341 20.34 14.20 -5.68
CA SER A 341 20.93 14.02 -7.00
C SER A 341 20.36 15.04 -7.99
N ARG A 342 21.11 15.34 -9.05
CA ARG A 342 20.64 16.24 -10.11
C ARG A 342 20.37 15.44 -11.38
N GLY A 343 19.14 15.50 -11.84
CA GLY A 343 18.78 15.11 -13.19
C GLY A 343 18.87 16.30 -14.16
N LYS A 344 18.66 16.06 -15.45
CA LYS A 344 18.71 17.09 -16.51
C LYS A 344 17.68 18.20 -16.32
N LYS A 345 16.46 17.86 -15.84
CA LYS A 345 15.34 18.77 -15.73
C LYS A 345 14.90 19.04 -14.28
N PHE A 346 15.47 18.31 -13.30
CA PHE A 346 14.97 18.34 -11.91
C PHE A 346 16.09 18.10 -10.91
N LYS A 347 15.82 18.45 -9.65
CA LYS A 347 16.56 17.95 -8.49
C LYS A 347 15.78 16.78 -7.90
N TYR A 348 16.48 15.71 -7.56
CA TYR A 348 15.92 14.51 -6.96
C TYR A 348 16.33 14.41 -5.50
N TRP A 349 15.33 14.47 -4.62
CA TRP A 349 15.51 14.45 -3.17
C TRP A 349 14.95 13.15 -2.61
N LYS A 350 15.79 12.39 -1.96
CA LYS A 350 15.38 11.35 -1.04
C LYS A 350 15.36 11.95 0.34
N VAL A 351 14.22 11.86 1.03
CA VAL A 351 14.06 12.38 2.40
C VAL A 351 14.18 11.25 3.39
N GLY A 352 14.69 11.58 4.58
CA GLY A 352 14.89 10.63 5.63
C GLY A 352 13.62 10.24 6.36
N SER A 353 13.75 9.29 7.26
CA SER A 353 12.65 8.69 8.00
C SER A 353 12.43 9.39 9.34
N PHE A 354 11.18 9.75 9.62
CA PHE A 354 10.77 10.21 10.95
C PHE A 354 10.91 9.10 12.01
N PHE A 355 10.67 7.85 11.60
CA PHE A 355 10.85 6.66 12.45
C PHE A 355 12.33 6.36 12.73
N GLY A 356 13.23 6.61 11.77
CA GLY A 356 14.62 6.18 11.80
C GLY A 356 14.82 4.79 11.20
N SER A 357 15.64 3.96 11.81
CA SER A 357 15.96 2.63 11.32
C SER A 357 15.29 1.52 12.14
N SER A 358 14.84 0.48 11.44
CA SER A 358 14.51 -0.83 12.00
C SER A 358 15.67 -1.81 11.77
N GLU A 359 15.61 -3.00 12.39
CA GLU A 359 16.55 -4.10 12.07
C GLU A 359 16.60 -4.39 10.57
N TYR A 360 15.45 -4.38 9.90
CA TYR A 360 15.35 -4.62 8.46
C TYR A 360 16.11 -3.55 7.65
N CYS A 361 15.93 -2.28 7.99
CA CYS A 361 16.64 -1.19 7.32
C CYS A 361 18.15 -1.29 7.50
N MET A 362 18.61 -1.70 8.70
CA MET A 362 20.03 -1.84 9.01
C MET A 362 20.72 -2.90 8.18
N TYR A 363 20.07 -4.04 7.96
CA TYR A 363 20.61 -5.10 7.10
C TYR A 363 20.66 -4.71 5.62
N GLY A 364 19.72 -3.90 5.17
CA GLY A 364 19.60 -3.50 3.75
C GLY A 364 20.37 -2.23 3.38
N TRP A 365 20.34 -1.22 4.24
CA TRP A 365 20.75 0.15 3.89
C TRP A 365 21.62 0.86 4.93
N GLY A 366 21.90 0.23 6.04
CA GLY A 366 22.68 0.81 7.16
C GLY A 366 21.79 1.53 8.19
N ASN A 367 22.42 1.91 9.32
CA ASN A 367 21.72 2.63 10.37
C ASN A 367 21.61 4.11 10.02
N THR A 368 20.39 4.59 9.88
CA THR A 368 20.11 6.02 9.69
C THR A 368 19.35 6.55 10.91
N PRO A 369 19.87 7.57 11.60
CA PRO A 369 19.14 8.20 12.68
C PRO A 369 17.83 8.80 12.18
N ALA A 370 16.84 8.90 13.05
CA ALA A 370 15.59 9.56 12.71
C ALA A 370 15.82 11.03 12.39
N HIS A 371 15.24 11.50 11.30
CA HIS A 371 15.37 12.89 10.90
C HIS A 371 14.24 13.34 9.97
N VAL A 372 14.07 14.65 9.87
CA VAL A 372 13.13 15.30 8.99
C VAL A 372 13.85 16.31 8.12
N ASN A 373 13.64 16.23 6.83
CA ASN A 373 14.13 17.21 5.88
C ASN A 373 13.10 18.33 5.68
N TYR A 374 13.61 19.52 5.39
CA TYR A 374 12.79 20.67 5.07
C TYR A 374 13.41 21.53 3.98
N HIS A 375 12.54 22.23 3.22
CA HIS A 375 12.95 23.25 2.27
C HIS A 375 12.36 24.60 2.67
N ILE A 376 13.18 25.66 2.69
CA ILE A 376 12.74 27.05 2.83
C ILE A 376 12.84 27.70 1.47
N ILE A 377 11.74 28.27 1.02
CA ILE A 377 11.57 28.85 -0.32
C ILE A 377 11.25 30.35 -0.18
N SER A 378 11.99 31.17 -0.89
CA SER A 378 11.75 32.60 -1.05
C SER A 378 11.94 32.93 -2.52
N ASP A 379 10.87 33.28 -3.22
CA ASP A 379 10.84 33.51 -4.66
C ASP A 379 11.49 32.37 -5.48
N ASP A 380 12.72 32.57 -5.96
CA ASP A 380 13.53 31.62 -6.73
C ASP A 380 14.65 30.93 -5.91
N ILE A 381 14.75 31.25 -4.61
CA ILE A 381 15.77 30.74 -3.72
C ILE A 381 15.21 29.55 -2.94
N LEU A 382 15.92 28.43 -2.97
CA LEU A 382 15.65 27.25 -2.19
C LEU A 382 16.82 26.93 -1.27
N MET A 383 16.57 26.95 0.04
CA MET A 383 17.44 26.44 1.08
C MET A 383 16.88 25.11 1.59
N ASN A 384 17.73 24.13 1.80
CA ASN A 384 17.36 22.85 2.41
C ASN A 384 18.08 22.64 3.73
N GLY A 385 17.48 21.85 4.60
CA GLY A 385 18.09 21.46 5.86
C GLY A 385 17.49 20.18 6.41
N THR A 386 18.12 19.69 7.47
CA THR A 386 17.76 18.44 8.16
C THR A 386 17.67 18.70 9.65
N ILE A 387 16.64 18.17 10.28
CA ILE A 387 16.47 18.15 11.74
C ILE A 387 16.67 16.71 12.20
N GLU A 388 17.77 16.45 12.91
CA GLU A 388 17.96 15.16 13.59
C GLU A 388 16.97 15.03 14.76
N LEU A 389 16.30 13.89 14.83
CA LEU A 389 15.27 13.58 15.83
C LEU A 389 15.82 12.55 16.84
N LYS A 390 15.57 12.81 18.12
CA LYS A 390 16.10 11.98 19.21
C LYS A 390 14.97 11.33 20.00
#